data_3a8dc286ae04f096ce6bc92bef21fa8f
#
_entry.id   3a8dc286ae04f096ce6bc92bef21fa8f
#
_cell.length_a   1.000
_cell.length_b   1.000
_cell.length_c   1.000
_cell.angle_alpha   90.00
_cell.angle_beta   90.00
_cell.angle_gamma   90.00
#
_symmetry.space_group_name_H-M   'P 1'
#
loop_
_entity.id
_entity.type
_entity.pdbx_description
1 polymer ?
#
loop_
_entity_poly.entity_id
_entity_poly.type
_entity_poly.pdbx_seq_one_letter_code
_entity_poly.pdbx_strand_id
1 'polypeptide(L)'
;VGLEDLIEKAALSAKAAPVGSCIGTLDPKAALELGLTEACKVSAGLIDAYGGALGALGAHTADASAVENHMALIAGTSSCVMTLSPKMRFIKGVWGPYLGVGMPGLWMNEGGQSATGALLDHIIRVHSAGREPTVAMHASIIKRIGELRSEEGEGLARRLHVLPDFHGNRSPLADPRALGVVSGLAIDASFDGLSRLYWRTAVSIALGVRHILDSLKENGQTVSMLHVTGGHVRNPLLMELYADATGCTVSEPDAEDATLLGTAMTAAVAAGLYST
;
A
#
# COMPACT_ATOMS: atom_id res chain seq x y z
N VAL A 1 -31.17 -2.37 -0.57
CA VAL A 1 -30.12 -3.23 0.00
C VAL A 1 -30.41 -3.49 1.50
N GLY A 2 -31.48 -2.88 2.07
CA GLY A 2 -31.84 -3.04 3.48
C GLY A 2 -30.94 -2.31 4.47
N LEU A 3 -30.28 -1.24 4.03
CA LEU A 3 -29.36 -0.43 4.84
C LEU A 3 -29.84 1.04 4.96
N GLU A 4 -31.12 1.28 4.65
CA GLU A 4 -31.70 2.63 4.60
C GLU A 4 -31.71 3.31 5.99
N ASP A 5 -31.72 2.51 7.06
CA ASP A 5 -31.70 2.95 8.45
C ASP A 5 -30.33 2.78 9.15
N LEU A 6 -29.26 2.51 8.36
CA LEU A 6 -27.93 2.24 8.90
C LEU A 6 -27.39 3.40 9.75
N ILE A 7 -27.58 4.64 9.29
CA ILE A 7 -27.10 5.84 9.99
C ILE A 7 -27.76 5.94 11.37
N GLU A 8 -29.08 5.74 11.43
CA GLU A 8 -29.85 5.80 12.66
C GLU A 8 -29.48 4.64 13.61
N LYS A 9 -29.50 3.40 13.12
CA LYS A 9 -29.18 2.21 13.90
C LYS A 9 -27.75 2.16 14.40
N ALA A 10 -26.79 2.63 13.61
CA ALA A 10 -25.39 2.70 13.98
C ALA A 10 -25.04 3.97 14.77
N ALA A 11 -26.01 4.85 15.04
CA ALA A 11 -25.83 6.15 15.70
C ALA A 11 -24.72 6.99 15.04
N LEU A 12 -24.57 6.88 13.72
CA LEU A 12 -23.58 7.65 12.98
C LEU A 12 -24.00 9.11 12.85
N SER A 13 -23.05 10.02 13.01
CA SER A 13 -23.30 11.43 12.73
C SER A 13 -23.55 11.66 11.24
N ALA A 14 -24.57 12.45 10.91
CA ALA A 14 -24.79 12.91 9.55
C ALA A 14 -23.74 13.92 9.06
N LYS A 15 -22.88 14.42 9.97
CA LYS A 15 -21.81 15.37 9.66
C LYS A 15 -20.45 14.68 9.86
N ALA A 16 -19.69 14.56 8.79
CA ALA A 16 -18.28 14.19 8.87
C ALA A 16 -17.45 15.39 9.36
N ALA A 17 -16.53 15.13 10.27
CA ALA A 17 -15.53 16.12 10.67
C ALA A 17 -14.39 16.13 9.64
N PRO A 18 -13.86 17.29 9.24
CA PRO A 18 -12.68 17.35 8.38
C PRO A 18 -11.48 16.68 9.06
N VAL A 19 -10.65 16.01 8.27
CA VAL A 19 -9.38 15.41 8.74
C VAL A 19 -8.53 16.48 9.42
N GLY A 20 -7.95 16.14 10.56
CA GLY A 20 -7.14 17.07 11.36
C GLY A 20 -7.92 18.09 12.16
N SER A 21 -9.27 18.15 12.06
CA SER A 21 -10.05 19.04 12.91
C SER A 21 -10.05 18.55 14.36
N CYS A 22 -10.02 19.51 15.32
CA CYS A 22 -10.18 19.16 16.73
C CYS A 22 -11.64 18.77 17.00
N ILE A 23 -11.87 17.55 17.48
CA ILE A 23 -13.20 17.05 17.86
C ILE A 23 -13.46 17.13 19.37
N GLY A 24 -12.47 17.53 20.16
CA GLY A 24 -12.60 17.67 21.59
C GLY A 24 -11.28 17.56 22.33
N THR A 25 -11.36 17.28 23.62
CA THR A 25 -10.24 16.98 24.51
C THR A 25 -10.43 15.59 25.10
N LEU A 26 -9.36 15.05 25.71
CA LEU A 26 -9.46 13.74 26.34
C LEU A 26 -10.48 13.73 27.49
N ASP A 27 -11.22 12.63 27.57
CA ASP A 27 -11.99 12.30 28.74
C ASP A 27 -11.07 12.12 29.97
N PRO A 28 -11.50 12.53 31.19
CA PRO A 28 -10.66 12.43 32.39
C PRO A 28 -10.11 11.03 32.67
N LYS A 29 -10.92 9.99 32.42
CA LYS A 29 -10.49 8.61 32.61
C LYS A 29 -9.43 8.19 31.58
N ALA A 30 -9.65 8.53 30.31
CA ALA A 30 -8.70 8.25 29.25
C ALA A 30 -7.37 9.02 29.48
N ALA A 31 -7.43 10.28 29.91
CA ALA A 31 -6.26 11.07 30.24
C ALA A 31 -5.44 10.39 31.35
N LEU A 32 -6.10 9.94 32.39
CA LEU A 32 -5.45 9.23 33.51
C LEU A 32 -4.79 7.91 33.05
N GLU A 33 -5.51 7.09 32.28
CA GLU A 33 -5.03 5.79 31.79
C GLU A 33 -3.81 5.95 30.85
N LEU A 34 -3.79 7.01 30.05
CA LEU A 34 -2.71 7.31 29.10
C LEU A 34 -1.55 8.10 29.72
N GLY A 35 -1.68 8.57 30.96
CA GLY A 35 -0.69 9.46 31.60
C GLY A 35 -0.62 10.85 30.94
N LEU A 36 -1.71 11.30 30.35
CA LEU A 36 -1.85 12.59 29.66
C LEU A 36 -2.72 13.55 30.47
N THR A 37 -2.82 14.81 30.02
CA THR A 37 -3.72 15.79 30.63
C THR A 37 -5.06 15.84 29.86
N GLU A 38 -6.13 16.26 30.57
CA GLU A 38 -7.42 16.51 29.95
C GLU A 38 -7.42 17.61 28.89
N ALA A 39 -6.39 18.48 28.90
CA ALA A 39 -6.20 19.52 27.88
C ALA A 39 -5.72 18.96 26.52
N CYS A 40 -5.30 17.70 26.48
CA CYS A 40 -4.82 17.04 25.25
C CYS A 40 -5.96 17.03 24.21
N LYS A 41 -5.65 17.58 23.02
CA LYS A 41 -6.61 17.65 21.91
C LYS A 41 -6.76 16.30 21.21
N VAL A 42 -7.99 16.01 20.80
CA VAL A 42 -8.33 14.83 20.01
C VAL A 42 -8.65 15.28 18.59
N SER A 43 -7.93 14.74 17.62
CA SER A 43 -8.15 14.99 16.20
C SER A 43 -9.24 14.08 15.65
N ALA A 44 -9.96 14.57 14.63
CA ALA A 44 -10.69 13.68 13.72
C ALA A 44 -9.72 12.67 13.12
N GLY A 45 -10.08 11.39 13.21
CA GLY A 45 -9.22 10.27 12.82
C GLY A 45 -9.15 10.03 11.32
N LEU A 46 -8.23 9.13 10.96
CA LEU A 46 -8.02 8.60 9.62
C LEU A 46 -8.12 7.08 9.65
N ILE A 47 -8.39 6.45 8.52
CA ILE A 47 -8.06 5.06 8.27
C ILE A 47 -6.52 4.95 8.30
N ASP A 48 -5.97 3.88 8.88
CA ASP A 48 -4.53 3.67 9.06
C ASP A 48 -3.73 3.84 7.75
N ALA A 49 -4.20 3.23 6.67
CA ALA A 49 -3.58 3.37 5.35
C ALA A 49 -3.64 4.82 4.83
N TYR A 50 -4.67 5.60 5.18
CA TYR A 50 -4.76 7.04 4.82
C TYR A 50 -3.79 7.87 5.66
N GLY A 51 -3.58 7.49 6.92
CA GLY A 51 -2.50 8.04 7.74
C GLY A 51 -1.13 7.78 7.08
N GLY A 52 -0.90 6.55 6.61
CA GLY A 52 0.30 6.20 5.85
C GLY A 52 0.47 7.03 4.58
N ALA A 53 -0.61 7.22 3.82
CA ALA A 53 -0.59 8.06 2.62
C ALA A 53 -0.29 9.54 2.96
N LEU A 54 -0.89 10.08 4.01
CA LEU A 54 -0.62 11.44 4.47
C LEU A 54 0.84 11.61 4.89
N GLY A 55 1.40 10.66 5.65
CA GLY A 55 2.79 10.68 6.07
C GLY A 55 3.77 10.57 4.90
N ALA A 56 3.41 9.80 3.85
CA ALA A 56 4.25 9.63 2.67
C ALA A 56 4.13 10.80 1.67
N LEU A 57 2.93 11.38 1.51
CA LEU A 57 2.65 12.38 0.47
C LEU A 57 2.54 13.82 1.01
N GLY A 58 2.39 14.00 2.32
CA GLY A 58 2.07 15.30 2.93
C GLY A 58 3.05 16.41 2.55
N ALA A 59 4.35 16.11 2.43
CA ALA A 59 5.36 17.07 1.99
C ALA A 59 5.18 17.56 0.54
N HIS A 60 4.41 16.83 -0.28
CA HIS A 60 4.22 17.12 -1.72
C HIS A 60 2.89 17.80 -2.01
N THR A 61 2.06 18.08 -1.01
CA THR A 61 0.70 18.62 -1.18
C THR A 61 0.65 20.15 -1.25
N ALA A 62 1.77 20.83 -1.02
CA ALA A 62 1.86 22.28 -1.18
C ALA A 62 1.54 22.75 -2.61
N ASP A 63 1.84 21.92 -3.61
CA ASP A 63 1.40 22.07 -5.00
C ASP A 63 0.41 20.98 -5.35
N ALA A 64 -0.88 21.31 -5.36
CA ALA A 64 -1.96 20.38 -5.67
C ALA A 64 -1.87 19.80 -7.09
N SER A 65 -1.17 20.45 -8.02
CA SER A 65 -0.94 19.94 -9.38
C SER A 65 0.23 18.94 -9.40
N ALA A 66 1.26 19.16 -8.59
CA ALA A 66 2.41 18.27 -8.51
C ALA A 66 2.06 16.96 -7.79
N VAL A 67 1.18 16.99 -6.79
CA VAL A 67 0.81 15.79 -6.01
C VAL A 67 0.14 14.71 -6.88
N GLU A 68 -0.48 15.06 -8.01
CA GLU A 68 -1.07 14.09 -8.94
C GLU A 68 -0.04 13.10 -9.53
N ASN A 69 1.24 13.47 -9.56
CA ASN A 69 2.31 12.63 -10.07
C ASN A 69 2.89 11.67 -9.03
N HIS A 70 2.40 11.75 -7.79
CA HIS A 70 2.86 10.97 -6.66
C HIS A 70 1.83 9.91 -6.28
N MET A 71 2.31 8.73 -5.89
CA MET A 71 1.50 7.65 -5.34
C MET A 71 2.15 7.11 -4.07
N ALA A 72 1.39 6.99 -3.01
CA ALA A 72 1.81 6.24 -1.83
C ALA A 72 1.51 4.75 -2.06
N LEU A 73 2.50 3.90 -1.80
CA LEU A 73 2.39 2.43 -1.79
C LEU A 73 2.67 1.94 -0.37
N ILE A 74 1.61 1.70 0.39
CA ILE A 74 1.69 1.14 1.74
C ILE A 74 1.69 -0.38 1.59
N ALA A 75 2.87 -1.00 1.70
CA ALA A 75 3.10 -2.37 1.30
C ALA A 75 3.62 -3.24 2.44
N GLY A 76 2.87 -4.28 2.77
CA GLY A 76 3.14 -5.25 3.80
C GLY A 76 2.56 -6.62 3.45
N THR A 77 1.72 -7.17 4.29
CA THR A 77 0.97 -8.43 4.07
C THR A 77 0.14 -8.35 2.78
N SER A 78 -0.59 -7.26 2.62
CA SER A 78 -1.23 -6.77 1.40
C SER A 78 -0.61 -5.44 1.00
N SER A 79 -1.04 -4.84 -0.10
CA SER A 79 -0.63 -3.49 -0.44
C SER A 79 -1.83 -2.60 -0.75
N CYS A 80 -1.74 -1.36 -0.30
CA CYS A 80 -2.66 -0.28 -0.65
C CYS A 80 -1.89 0.77 -1.45
N VAL A 81 -2.49 1.27 -2.51
CA VAL A 81 -1.98 2.39 -3.28
C VAL A 81 -2.96 3.55 -3.17
N MET A 82 -2.47 4.75 -2.91
CA MET A 82 -3.28 5.96 -2.82
C MET A 82 -2.68 7.04 -3.68
N THR A 83 -3.55 7.72 -4.42
CA THR A 83 -3.21 8.91 -5.18
C THR A 83 -4.09 10.07 -4.76
N LEU A 84 -3.54 11.27 -4.82
CA LEU A 84 -4.26 12.52 -4.56
C LEU A 84 -4.40 13.33 -5.84
N SER A 85 -5.50 14.07 -5.97
CA SER A 85 -5.78 14.90 -7.14
C SER A 85 -6.67 16.08 -6.78
N PRO A 86 -6.46 17.28 -7.35
CA PRO A 86 -7.45 18.37 -7.26
C PRO A 86 -8.69 18.08 -8.11
N LYS A 87 -8.66 17.08 -8.99
CA LYS A 87 -9.76 16.73 -9.88
C LYS A 87 -10.40 15.41 -9.47
N MET A 88 -11.71 15.36 -9.49
CA MET A 88 -12.50 14.15 -9.30
C MET A 88 -12.33 13.22 -10.51
N ARG A 89 -11.88 11.97 -10.27
CA ARG A 89 -11.72 10.93 -11.30
C ARG A 89 -12.35 9.63 -10.85
N PHE A 90 -13.31 9.14 -11.61
CA PHE A 90 -13.86 7.79 -11.46
C PHE A 90 -13.01 6.82 -12.26
N ILE A 91 -12.41 5.85 -11.58
CA ILE A 91 -11.52 4.86 -12.18
C ILE A 91 -12.10 3.49 -11.90
N LYS A 92 -12.44 2.76 -12.97
CA LYS A 92 -13.04 1.41 -12.81
C LYS A 92 -12.07 0.50 -12.06
N GLY A 93 -12.59 -0.19 -11.02
CA GLY A 93 -11.81 -1.13 -10.22
C GLY A 93 -10.86 -0.47 -9.20
N VAL A 94 -10.92 0.84 -9.07
CA VAL A 94 -10.22 1.63 -8.05
C VAL A 94 -11.26 2.32 -7.19
N TRP A 95 -11.10 2.30 -5.89
CA TRP A 95 -12.05 2.90 -4.96
C TRP A 95 -11.89 4.42 -4.91
N GLY A 96 -12.98 5.10 -4.64
CA GLY A 96 -13.07 6.55 -4.71
C GLY A 96 -13.83 7.03 -5.95
N PRO A 97 -13.71 8.29 -6.31
CA PRO A 97 -12.92 9.33 -5.63
C PRO A 97 -13.56 9.78 -4.30
N TYR A 98 -12.76 9.94 -3.26
CA TYR A 98 -13.17 10.41 -1.94
C TYR A 98 -12.62 11.81 -1.69
N LEU A 99 -13.49 12.79 -1.42
CA LEU A 99 -13.07 14.16 -1.15
C LEU A 99 -12.64 14.35 0.30
N GLY A 100 -11.45 14.87 0.51
CA GLY A 100 -10.97 15.33 1.82
C GLY A 100 -10.68 14.24 2.85
N VAL A 101 -10.67 12.96 2.47
CA VAL A 101 -10.46 11.83 3.40
C VAL A 101 -9.01 11.67 3.83
N GLY A 102 -8.05 12.09 3.04
CA GLY A 102 -6.63 12.08 3.36
C GLY A 102 -6.08 13.49 3.52
N MET A 103 -6.55 14.43 2.69
CA MET A 103 -6.10 15.82 2.67
C MET A 103 -7.27 16.72 2.31
N PRO A 104 -7.51 17.80 3.09
CA PRO A 104 -8.59 18.75 2.77
C PRO A 104 -8.46 19.30 1.34
N GLY A 105 -9.60 19.34 0.62
CA GLY A 105 -9.65 19.89 -0.73
C GLY A 105 -9.13 19.00 -1.85
N LEU A 106 -8.54 17.84 -1.55
CA LEU A 106 -8.08 16.89 -2.56
C LEU A 106 -8.97 15.64 -2.62
N TRP A 107 -9.09 15.10 -3.80
CA TRP A 107 -9.72 13.80 -4.06
C TRP A 107 -8.70 12.70 -3.92
N MET A 108 -9.08 11.60 -3.29
CA MET A 108 -8.25 10.41 -3.13
C MET A 108 -8.87 9.24 -3.91
N ASN A 109 -8.04 8.54 -4.65
CA ASN A 109 -8.35 7.23 -5.20
C ASN A 109 -7.49 6.17 -4.51
N GLU A 110 -8.08 5.02 -4.20
CA GLU A 110 -7.46 3.91 -3.50
C GLU A 110 -7.57 2.63 -4.30
N GLY A 111 -6.45 1.95 -4.48
CA GLY A 111 -6.35 0.61 -5.05
C GLY A 111 -5.48 -0.30 -4.21
N GLY A 112 -5.08 -1.42 -4.78
CA GLY A 112 -4.12 -2.30 -4.11
C GLY A 112 -4.20 -3.75 -4.53
N GLN A 113 -3.41 -4.59 -3.85
CA GLN A 113 -3.35 -6.03 -4.03
C GLN A 113 -3.66 -6.73 -2.71
N SER A 114 -4.53 -7.73 -2.74
CA SER A 114 -5.01 -8.42 -1.54
C SER A 114 -3.95 -9.25 -0.84
N ALA A 115 -2.95 -9.75 -1.58
CA ALA A 115 -1.84 -10.52 -1.04
C ALA A 115 -0.55 -10.13 -1.77
N THR A 116 0.46 -9.67 -1.03
CA THR A 116 1.79 -9.33 -1.55
C THR A 116 2.87 -9.99 -0.70
N GLY A 117 3.23 -9.44 0.47
CA GLY A 117 4.11 -10.13 1.40
C GLY A 117 3.56 -11.49 1.82
N ALA A 118 2.24 -11.58 2.08
CA ALA A 118 1.58 -12.84 2.37
C ALA A 118 1.69 -13.87 1.25
N LEU A 119 1.71 -13.43 -0.01
CA LEU A 119 1.90 -14.33 -1.15
C LEU A 119 3.34 -14.87 -1.19
N LEU A 120 4.34 -14.05 -0.94
CA LEU A 120 5.74 -14.49 -0.83
C LEU A 120 5.91 -15.50 0.31
N ASP A 121 5.31 -15.24 1.47
CA ASP A 121 5.27 -16.17 2.59
C ASP A 121 4.60 -17.50 2.21
N HIS A 122 3.48 -17.42 1.50
CA HIS A 122 2.76 -18.61 1.03
C HIS A 122 3.63 -19.47 0.11
N ILE A 123 4.30 -18.85 -0.86
CA ILE A 123 5.21 -19.56 -1.77
C ILE A 123 6.31 -20.30 -1.00
N ILE A 124 6.89 -19.68 0.03
CA ILE A 124 7.88 -20.32 0.89
C ILE A 124 7.27 -21.53 1.60
N ARG A 125 6.07 -21.40 2.18
CA ARG A 125 5.44 -22.47 2.96
C ARG A 125 5.05 -23.68 2.12
N VAL A 126 4.60 -23.47 0.88
CA VAL A 126 4.09 -24.55 0.04
C VAL A 126 5.17 -25.26 -0.79
N HIS A 127 6.34 -24.66 -0.96
CA HIS A 127 7.42 -25.29 -1.71
C HIS A 127 8.19 -26.28 -0.84
N SER A 128 8.56 -27.44 -1.42
CA SER A 128 9.24 -28.53 -0.70
C SER A 128 10.60 -28.14 -0.08
N ALA A 129 11.32 -27.18 -0.69
CA ALA A 129 12.55 -26.60 -0.12
C ALA A 129 12.28 -25.49 0.89
N GLY A 130 11.01 -25.09 1.06
CA GLY A 130 10.62 -24.00 1.94
C GLY A 130 10.68 -24.40 3.42
N ARG A 131 10.65 -23.40 4.26
CA ARG A 131 10.58 -23.47 5.73
C ARG A 131 9.63 -22.39 6.21
N GLU A 132 9.64 -22.08 7.51
CA GLU A 132 8.93 -20.93 8.04
C GLU A 132 9.45 -19.63 7.38
N PRO A 133 8.59 -18.73 6.89
CA PRO A 133 8.98 -17.49 6.20
C PRO A 133 9.47 -16.44 7.19
N THR A 134 10.69 -16.65 7.69
CA THR A 134 11.39 -15.70 8.55
C THR A 134 12.12 -14.66 7.72
N VAL A 135 12.49 -13.53 8.34
CA VAL A 135 13.35 -12.51 7.71
C VAL A 135 14.63 -13.13 7.13
N ALA A 136 15.26 -14.08 7.87
CA ALA A 136 16.46 -14.77 7.41
C ALA A 136 16.19 -15.66 6.18
N MET A 137 15.02 -16.31 6.12
CA MET A 137 14.63 -17.12 4.96
C MET A 137 14.44 -16.27 3.71
N HIS A 138 13.72 -15.16 3.82
CA HIS A 138 13.59 -14.19 2.72
C HIS A 138 14.95 -13.66 2.25
N ALA A 139 15.81 -13.25 3.18
CA ALA A 139 17.17 -12.77 2.85
C ALA A 139 18.01 -13.85 2.11
N SER A 140 17.92 -15.12 2.53
CA SER A 140 18.61 -16.22 1.89
C SER A 140 18.14 -16.46 0.46
N ILE A 141 16.81 -16.39 0.23
CA ILE A 141 16.20 -16.52 -1.10
C ILE A 141 16.62 -15.34 -1.99
N ILE A 142 16.55 -14.11 -1.48
CA ILE A 142 16.93 -12.89 -2.23
C ILE A 142 18.41 -12.96 -2.63
N LYS A 143 19.27 -13.38 -1.72
CA LYS A 143 20.71 -13.60 -2.02
C LYS A 143 20.87 -14.61 -3.15
N ARG A 144 20.20 -15.77 -3.07
CA ARG A 144 20.28 -16.80 -4.10
C ARG A 144 19.74 -16.33 -5.45
N ILE A 145 18.66 -15.54 -5.46
CA ILE A 145 18.16 -14.89 -6.68
C ILE A 145 19.23 -14.00 -7.31
N GLY A 146 19.95 -13.21 -6.52
CA GLY A 146 21.07 -12.39 -7.02
C GLY A 146 22.16 -13.21 -7.71
N GLU A 147 22.53 -14.36 -7.12
CA GLU A 147 23.50 -15.31 -7.70
C GLU A 147 22.95 -15.89 -9.02
N LEU A 148 21.72 -16.39 -9.01
CA LEU A 148 21.08 -16.95 -10.21
C LEU A 148 20.93 -15.92 -11.34
N ARG A 149 20.61 -14.65 -11.02
CA ARG A 149 20.58 -13.58 -12.01
C ARG A 149 21.96 -13.32 -12.64
N SER A 150 23.03 -13.45 -11.84
CA SER A 150 24.39 -13.33 -12.36
C SER A 150 24.79 -14.50 -13.26
N GLU A 151 24.28 -15.71 -12.98
CA GLU A 151 24.55 -16.93 -13.74
C GLU A 151 23.71 -17.02 -15.03
N GLU A 152 22.40 -16.71 -14.97
CA GLU A 152 21.43 -16.94 -16.04
C GLU A 152 21.03 -15.64 -16.78
N GLY A 153 21.39 -14.47 -16.24
CA GLY A 153 21.05 -13.16 -16.81
C GLY A 153 19.54 -12.87 -16.79
N GLU A 154 19.08 -12.06 -17.73
CA GLU A 154 17.67 -11.65 -17.89
C GLU A 154 16.72 -12.82 -18.17
N GLY A 155 17.26 -13.97 -18.56
CA GLY A 155 16.50 -15.17 -18.83
C GLY A 155 16.05 -15.94 -17.60
N LEU A 156 16.41 -15.51 -16.39
CA LEU A 156 16.09 -16.22 -15.15
C LEU A 156 14.60 -16.54 -15.06
N ALA A 157 14.31 -17.83 -14.98
CA ALA A 157 12.96 -18.38 -14.85
C ALA A 157 11.95 -17.84 -15.90
N ARG A 158 12.39 -17.48 -17.12
CA ARG A 158 11.55 -16.83 -18.16
C ARG A 158 10.31 -17.64 -18.58
N ARG A 159 10.32 -18.95 -18.33
CA ARG A 159 9.20 -19.86 -18.66
C ARG A 159 8.21 -20.02 -17.51
N LEU A 160 8.53 -19.50 -16.34
CA LEU A 160 7.69 -19.55 -15.15
C LEU A 160 6.90 -18.23 -15.03
N HIS A 161 5.58 -18.32 -14.94
CA HIS A 161 4.69 -17.18 -14.84
C HIS A 161 3.79 -17.32 -13.62
N VAL A 162 3.57 -16.19 -12.93
CA VAL A 162 2.68 -16.13 -11.77
C VAL A 162 1.65 -15.03 -12.01
N LEU A 163 0.36 -15.36 -11.81
CA LEU A 163 -0.71 -14.39 -11.66
C LEU A 163 -0.97 -14.25 -10.15
N PRO A 164 -0.77 -13.06 -9.54
CA PRO A 164 -0.70 -12.94 -8.09
C PRO A 164 -2.05 -12.89 -7.35
N ASP A 165 -3.15 -13.19 -8.04
CA ASP A 165 -4.51 -13.04 -7.55
C ASP A 165 -4.96 -14.19 -6.62
N PHE A 166 -4.04 -14.67 -5.74
CA PHE A 166 -4.30 -15.80 -4.82
C PHE A 166 -5.36 -15.48 -3.76
N HIS A 167 -5.71 -14.21 -3.61
CA HIS A 167 -6.78 -13.76 -2.70
C HIS A 167 -7.70 -12.76 -3.38
N GLY A 168 -8.11 -13.07 -4.62
CA GLY A 168 -8.86 -12.17 -5.49
C GLY A 168 -8.03 -11.04 -6.08
N ASN A 169 -8.57 -10.34 -7.06
CA ASN A 169 -7.99 -9.12 -7.61
C ASN A 169 -8.70 -7.91 -7.01
N ARG A 170 -8.01 -7.15 -6.17
CA ARG A 170 -8.55 -5.94 -5.54
C ARG A 170 -8.63 -4.80 -6.54
N SER A 171 -7.55 -4.58 -7.30
CA SER A 171 -7.44 -3.53 -8.32
C SER A 171 -6.50 -3.98 -9.45
N PRO A 172 -6.78 -3.62 -10.71
CA PRO A 172 -7.89 -2.79 -11.18
C PRO A 172 -9.13 -3.58 -11.60
N LEU A 173 -9.16 -4.93 -11.47
CA LEU A 173 -10.29 -5.73 -11.95
C LEU A 173 -11.47 -5.74 -10.96
N ALA A 174 -11.20 -5.53 -9.66
CA ALA A 174 -12.19 -5.60 -8.57
C ALA A 174 -12.99 -6.92 -8.59
N ASP A 175 -12.31 -8.05 -8.87
CA ASP A 175 -12.92 -9.38 -8.89
C ASP A 175 -12.45 -10.22 -7.69
N PRO A 176 -13.28 -10.37 -6.64
CA PRO A 176 -12.94 -11.17 -5.47
C PRO A 176 -12.87 -12.68 -5.77
N ARG A 177 -13.34 -13.13 -6.94
CA ARG A 177 -13.33 -14.52 -7.36
C ARG A 177 -12.13 -14.88 -8.24
N ALA A 178 -11.29 -13.90 -8.60
CA ALA A 178 -10.05 -14.16 -9.32
C ALA A 178 -9.17 -15.11 -8.52
N LEU A 179 -8.48 -16.00 -9.22
CA LEU A 179 -7.60 -17.00 -8.62
C LEU A 179 -6.17 -16.81 -9.11
N GLY A 180 -5.22 -17.04 -8.21
CA GLY A 180 -3.81 -17.10 -8.55
C GLY A 180 -3.51 -18.26 -9.49
N VAL A 181 -2.53 -18.06 -10.37
CA VAL A 181 -2.07 -19.08 -11.31
C VAL A 181 -0.55 -19.14 -11.28
N VAL A 182 -0.01 -20.36 -11.28
CA VAL A 182 1.40 -20.60 -11.55
C VAL A 182 1.49 -21.49 -12.78
N SER A 183 2.22 -21.04 -13.81
CA SER A 183 2.39 -21.76 -15.08
C SER A 183 3.87 -21.94 -15.36
N GLY A 184 4.23 -23.07 -15.98
CA GLY A 184 5.61 -23.37 -16.35
C GLY A 184 6.44 -24.04 -15.23
N LEU A 185 5.76 -24.67 -14.25
CA LEU A 185 6.43 -25.44 -13.21
C LEU A 185 7.19 -26.63 -13.77
N ALA A 186 8.37 -26.87 -13.23
CA ALA A 186 9.14 -28.10 -13.42
C ALA A 186 9.13 -28.93 -12.12
N ILE A 187 9.51 -30.20 -12.22
CA ILE A 187 9.75 -31.04 -11.03
C ILE A 187 11.11 -30.64 -10.45
N ASP A 188 11.11 -29.56 -9.67
CA ASP A 188 12.31 -29.00 -9.03
C ASP A 188 12.00 -28.71 -7.56
N ALA A 189 12.50 -29.59 -6.68
CA ALA A 189 12.34 -29.51 -5.24
C ALA A 189 13.52 -28.79 -4.54
N SER A 190 14.43 -28.21 -5.33
CA SER A 190 15.64 -27.58 -4.83
C SER A 190 15.38 -26.16 -4.28
N PHE A 191 16.36 -25.61 -3.55
CA PHE A 191 16.33 -24.22 -3.11
C PHE A 191 16.36 -23.24 -4.29
N ASP A 192 17.00 -23.64 -5.40
CA ASP A 192 16.99 -22.86 -6.66
C ASP A 192 15.60 -22.83 -7.29
N GLY A 193 14.87 -23.95 -7.26
CA GLY A 193 13.46 -24.00 -7.68
C GLY A 193 12.57 -23.06 -6.89
N LEU A 194 12.73 -23.07 -5.55
CA LEU A 194 12.05 -22.11 -4.67
C LEU A 194 12.43 -20.67 -5.02
N SER A 195 13.73 -20.40 -5.20
CA SER A 195 14.21 -19.05 -5.49
C SER A 195 13.67 -18.52 -6.83
N ARG A 196 13.58 -19.37 -7.85
CA ARG A 196 12.98 -19.00 -9.15
C ARG A 196 11.48 -18.73 -9.04
N LEU A 197 10.74 -19.53 -8.26
CA LEU A 197 9.33 -19.31 -8.04
C LEU A 197 9.08 -18.01 -7.24
N TYR A 198 9.86 -17.77 -6.21
CA TYR A 198 9.82 -16.52 -5.43
C TYR A 198 10.12 -15.30 -6.30
N TRP A 199 11.18 -15.38 -7.14
CA TRP A 199 11.53 -14.32 -8.11
C TRP A 199 10.34 -13.96 -9.00
N ARG A 200 9.72 -14.95 -9.64
CA ARG A 200 8.58 -14.69 -10.55
C ARG A 200 7.35 -14.19 -9.80
N THR A 201 7.18 -14.61 -8.55
CA THR A 201 6.11 -14.06 -7.69
C THR A 201 6.38 -12.60 -7.34
N ALA A 202 7.59 -12.23 -6.98
CA ALA A 202 7.97 -10.84 -6.73
C ALA A 202 7.78 -9.96 -7.99
N VAL A 203 8.20 -10.45 -9.16
CA VAL A 203 7.94 -9.79 -10.46
C VAL A 203 6.45 -9.59 -10.69
N SER A 204 5.60 -10.59 -10.41
CA SER A 204 4.15 -10.49 -10.62
C SER A 204 3.49 -9.46 -9.68
N ILE A 205 3.98 -9.33 -8.44
CA ILE A 205 3.54 -8.30 -7.49
C ILE A 205 3.86 -6.90 -8.05
N ALA A 206 5.06 -6.70 -8.56
CA ALA A 206 5.46 -5.42 -9.15
C ALA A 206 4.65 -5.09 -10.43
N LEU A 207 4.40 -6.08 -11.28
CA LEU A 207 3.54 -5.94 -12.45
C LEU A 207 2.08 -5.64 -12.08
N GLY A 208 1.60 -6.14 -10.92
CA GLY A 208 0.29 -5.77 -10.39
C GLY A 208 0.19 -4.27 -10.05
N VAL A 209 1.25 -3.68 -9.47
CA VAL A 209 1.33 -2.22 -9.27
C VAL A 209 1.32 -1.49 -10.62
N ARG A 210 2.09 -1.98 -11.60
CA ARG A 210 2.09 -1.42 -12.96
C ARG A 210 0.70 -1.45 -13.58
N HIS A 211 -0.05 -2.53 -13.44
CA HIS A 211 -1.42 -2.66 -13.97
C HIS A 211 -2.36 -1.61 -13.36
N ILE A 212 -2.23 -1.32 -12.06
CA ILE A 212 -2.98 -0.23 -11.43
C ILE A 212 -2.57 1.13 -12.01
N LEU A 213 -1.27 1.38 -12.20
CA LEU A 213 -0.78 2.62 -12.81
C LEU A 213 -1.27 2.82 -14.24
N ASP A 214 -1.33 1.76 -15.02
CA ASP A 214 -1.86 1.82 -16.39
C ASP A 214 -3.34 2.21 -16.37
N SER A 215 -4.14 1.64 -15.44
CA SER A 215 -5.54 2.04 -15.24
C SER A 215 -5.69 3.51 -14.81
N LEU A 216 -4.85 4.01 -13.91
CA LEU A 216 -4.81 5.44 -13.54
C LEU A 216 -4.51 6.31 -14.75
N LYS A 217 -3.50 5.95 -15.54
CA LYS A 217 -3.06 6.68 -16.73
C LYS A 217 -4.15 6.76 -17.80
N GLU A 218 -4.84 5.65 -18.07
CA GLU A 218 -5.98 5.60 -18.99
C GLU A 218 -7.12 6.54 -18.58
N ASN A 219 -7.23 6.83 -17.28
CA ASN A 219 -8.21 7.76 -16.71
C ASN A 219 -7.63 9.16 -16.42
N GLY A 220 -6.51 9.50 -17.05
CA GLY A 220 -5.95 10.85 -17.06
C GLY A 220 -5.14 11.23 -15.82
N GLN A 221 -4.66 10.25 -15.02
CA GLN A 221 -3.73 10.49 -13.93
C GLN A 221 -2.42 9.72 -14.19
N THR A 222 -1.34 10.46 -14.42
CA THR A 222 -0.02 9.88 -14.64
C THR A 222 0.81 10.01 -13.37
N VAL A 223 1.26 8.88 -12.85
CA VAL A 223 2.17 8.81 -11.70
C VAL A 223 3.59 8.60 -12.20
N SER A 224 4.54 9.34 -11.66
CA SER A 224 5.96 9.22 -11.97
C SER A 224 6.81 8.93 -10.74
N MET A 225 6.22 9.02 -9.53
CA MET A 225 6.93 8.79 -8.27
C MET A 225 6.11 7.91 -7.34
N LEU A 226 6.74 6.83 -6.86
CA LEU A 226 6.19 5.91 -5.88
C LEU A 226 6.86 6.14 -4.53
N HIS A 227 6.08 6.49 -3.51
CA HIS A 227 6.53 6.55 -2.12
C HIS A 227 6.16 5.25 -1.45
N VAL A 228 7.14 4.35 -1.31
CA VAL A 228 6.93 3.01 -0.72
C VAL A 228 7.18 3.07 0.77
N THR A 229 6.24 2.53 1.54
CA THR A 229 6.34 2.40 3.00
C THR A 229 5.85 1.04 3.46
N GLY A 230 6.13 0.68 4.71
CA GLY A 230 5.75 -0.62 5.27
C GLY A 230 6.82 -1.70 5.06
N GLY A 231 6.42 -2.97 5.20
CA GLY A 231 7.37 -4.08 5.24
C GLY A 231 8.21 -4.28 3.97
N HIS A 232 7.71 -3.84 2.82
CA HIS A 232 8.39 -4.05 1.54
C HIS A 232 9.67 -3.21 1.38
N VAL A 233 9.83 -2.10 2.08
CA VAL A 233 11.08 -1.30 2.04
C VAL A 233 12.29 -2.10 2.51
N ARG A 234 12.07 -3.12 3.35
CA ARG A 234 13.13 -4.04 3.81
C ARG A 234 13.49 -5.13 2.80
N ASN A 235 12.82 -5.18 1.66
CA ASN A 235 13.07 -6.14 0.58
C ASN A 235 13.63 -5.39 -0.64
N PRO A 236 14.96 -5.32 -0.80
CA PRO A 236 15.59 -4.58 -1.90
C PRO A 236 15.19 -5.10 -3.27
N LEU A 237 14.85 -6.38 -3.38
CA LEU A 237 14.38 -6.98 -4.62
C LEU A 237 13.03 -6.38 -5.06
N LEU A 238 12.08 -6.19 -4.12
CA LEU A 238 10.80 -5.56 -4.45
C LEU A 238 10.98 -4.09 -4.81
N MET A 239 11.87 -3.34 -4.11
CA MET A 239 12.13 -1.94 -4.41
C MET A 239 12.70 -1.76 -5.84
N GLU A 240 13.67 -2.61 -6.24
CA GLU A 240 14.19 -2.67 -7.60
C GLU A 240 13.07 -2.99 -8.60
N LEU A 241 12.30 -4.04 -8.34
CA LEU A 241 11.23 -4.49 -9.25
C LEU A 241 10.11 -3.46 -9.40
N TYR A 242 9.79 -2.69 -8.37
CA TYR A 242 8.83 -1.59 -8.50
C TYR A 242 9.34 -0.53 -9.47
N ALA A 243 10.60 -0.12 -9.38
CA ALA A 243 11.19 0.83 -10.32
C ALA A 243 11.18 0.27 -11.75
N ASP A 244 11.64 -0.97 -11.94
CA ASP A 244 11.74 -1.61 -13.24
C ASP A 244 10.37 -1.83 -13.91
N ALA A 245 9.40 -2.36 -13.17
CA ALA A 245 8.09 -2.66 -13.73
C ALA A 245 7.28 -1.41 -14.03
N THR A 246 7.39 -0.38 -13.20
CA THR A 246 6.55 0.82 -13.31
C THR A 246 7.19 1.93 -14.13
N GLY A 247 8.51 1.99 -14.17
CA GLY A 247 9.27 3.12 -14.73
C GLY A 247 9.18 4.39 -13.87
N CYS A 248 8.67 4.29 -12.65
CA CYS A 248 8.60 5.40 -11.71
C CYS A 248 9.89 5.52 -10.90
N THR A 249 10.19 6.73 -10.44
CA THR A 249 11.14 6.91 -9.37
C THR A 249 10.55 6.31 -8.09
N VAL A 250 11.29 5.42 -7.42
CA VAL A 250 10.88 4.83 -6.15
C VAL A 250 11.58 5.54 -5.02
N SER A 251 10.82 6.01 -4.05
CA SER A 251 11.31 6.72 -2.87
C SER A 251 10.80 6.05 -1.60
N GLU A 252 11.65 5.98 -0.60
CA GLU A 252 11.28 5.63 0.77
C GLU A 252 11.18 6.93 1.56
N PRO A 253 10.07 7.20 2.28
CA PRO A 253 9.97 8.35 3.17
C PRO A 253 11.03 8.28 4.29
N ASP A 254 11.58 9.42 4.68
CA ASP A 254 12.57 9.50 5.78
C ASP A 254 11.99 9.08 7.14
N ALA A 255 10.66 9.12 7.29
CA ALA A 255 9.99 8.68 8.51
C ALA A 255 9.98 7.15 8.59
N GLU A 256 10.48 6.61 9.70
CA GLU A 256 10.51 5.18 10.00
C GLU A 256 9.09 4.54 9.91
N ASP A 257 8.06 5.29 10.31
CA ASP A 257 6.65 4.90 10.21
C ASP A 257 5.81 6.06 9.65
N ALA A 258 5.46 5.95 8.36
CA ALA A 258 4.65 6.96 7.70
C ALA A 258 3.23 7.07 8.28
N THR A 259 2.66 5.97 8.83
CA THR A 259 1.33 5.99 9.44
C THR A 259 1.34 6.79 10.74
N LEU A 260 2.36 6.60 11.57
CA LEU A 260 2.54 7.40 12.78
C LEU A 260 2.79 8.86 12.44
N LEU A 261 3.61 9.16 11.41
CA LEU A 261 3.84 10.52 10.97
C LEU A 261 2.55 11.20 10.52
N GLY A 262 1.77 10.57 9.64
CA GLY A 262 0.50 11.15 9.17
C GLY A 262 -0.51 11.34 10.29
N THR A 263 -0.56 10.42 11.25
CA THR A 263 -1.40 10.55 12.45
C THR A 263 -0.93 11.73 13.33
N ALA A 264 0.38 11.88 13.52
CA ALA A 264 0.95 13.01 14.27
C ALA A 264 0.68 14.35 13.58
N MET A 265 0.71 14.40 12.23
CA MET A 265 0.35 15.59 11.46
C MET A 265 -1.09 16.02 11.73
N THR A 266 -2.05 15.10 11.71
CA THR A 266 -3.46 15.41 12.02
C THR A 266 -3.63 15.89 13.47
N ALA A 267 -2.93 15.28 14.41
CA ALA A 267 -2.94 15.70 15.80
C ALA A 267 -2.34 17.11 16.00
N ALA A 268 -1.27 17.42 15.28
CA ALA A 268 -0.63 18.74 15.34
C ALA A 268 -1.53 19.86 14.80
N VAL A 269 -2.29 19.57 13.72
CA VAL A 269 -3.31 20.50 13.20
C VAL A 269 -4.45 20.67 14.22
N ALA A 270 -4.96 19.58 14.81
CA ALA A 270 -6.00 19.65 15.84
C ALA A 270 -5.57 20.42 17.07
N ALA A 271 -4.28 20.38 17.42
CA ALA A 271 -3.71 21.13 18.52
C ALA A 271 -3.47 22.62 18.18
N GLY A 272 -3.65 23.03 16.93
CA GLY A 272 -3.41 24.39 16.46
C GLY A 272 -1.92 24.75 16.29
N LEU A 273 -1.05 23.74 16.19
CA LEU A 273 0.37 23.95 15.94
C LEU A 273 0.63 24.31 14.46
N TYR A 274 -0.25 23.85 13.57
CA TYR A 274 -0.25 24.15 12.14
C TYR A 274 -1.66 24.48 11.67
N SER A 275 -1.78 25.27 10.63
CA SER A 275 -3.08 25.69 10.09
C SER A 275 -3.73 24.66 9.17
N THR A 276 -2.93 23.83 8.56
CA THR A 276 -3.35 22.72 7.68
C THR A 276 -2.23 21.68 7.62
#